data_5253ac3cd58def6bc00f1b9679b05600
#
_entry.id   5253ac3cd58def6bc00f1b9679b05600
#
_cell.length_a   1.000
_cell.length_b   1.000
_cell.length_c   1.000
_cell.angle_alpha   90.00
_cell.angle_beta   90.00
_cell.angle_gamma   90.00
#
_symmetry.space_group_name_H-M   'P 1'
#
loop_
_entity.id
_entity.type
_entity.pdbx_description
1 polymer ?
#
loop_
_entity_poly.entity_id
_entity_poly.type
_entity_poly.pdbx_seq_one_letter_code
_entity_poly.pdbx_strand_id
1 'polypeptide(L)' 'MKTVTYSVPAIHCMHCTHTIEMEVGELPGVQSVKADLNTKQVQIAFDDPATEEKIKSLLAEINYPVAGVITL' A
#
# COMPACT_ATOMS: atom_id res chain seq x y z
N MET A 1 10.62 -12.83 0.85
CA MET A 1 9.79 -11.65 1.13
C MET A 1 10.15 -10.52 0.20
N LYS A 2 9.15 -9.82 -0.32
CA LYS A 2 9.35 -8.70 -1.23
C LYS A 2 8.92 -7.41 -0.57
N THR A 3 9.57 -6.32 -0.93
CA THR A 3 9.19 -5.00 -0.46
C THR A 3 8.99 -4.09 -1.66
N VAL A 4 7.85 -3.41 -1.70
CA VAL A 4 7.53 -2.48 -2.78
C VAL A 4 7.11 -1.14 -2.19
N THR A 5 7.35 -0.08 -2.95
CA THR A 5 6.93 1.26 -2.57
C THR A 5 6.10 1.83 -3.71
N TYR A 6 4.89 2.26 -3.38
CA TYR A 6 3.97 2.83 -4.35
C TYR A 6 3.73 4.29 -4.07
N SER A 7 3.53 5.07 -5.13
CA SER A 7 3.08 6.45 -5.02
C SER A 7 1.56 6.47 -5.01
N VAL A 8 0.98 7.03 -3.95
CA VAL A 8 -0.47 7.12 -3.78
C VAL A 8 -0.82 8.56 -3.47
N PRO A 9 -0.97 9.40 -4.51
CA PRO A 9 -1.19 10.83 -4.30
C PRO A 9 -2.51 11.18 -3.64
N ALA A 10 -3.44 10.24 -3.55
CA ALA A 10 -4.70 10.47 -2.86
C ALA A 10 -4.55 10.56 -1.34
N ILE A 11 -3.42 10.17 -0.80
CA ILE A 11 -3.15 10.30 0.63
C ILE A 11 -3.08 11.78 0.98
N HIS A 12 -3.94 12.24 1.89
CA HIS A 12 -3.98 13.65 2.27
C HIS A 12 -4.23 13.88 3.76
N CYS A 13 -4.39 12.83 4.55
CA CYS A 13 -4.59 12.95 5.98
C CYS A 13 -4.21 11.66 6.69
N MET A 14 -4.16 11.71 8.02
CA MET A 14 -3.79 10.52 8.81
C MET A 14 -4.80 9.39 8.69
N HIS A 15 -6.06 9.70 8.44
CA HIS A 15 -7.08 8.68 8.23
C HIS A 15 -6.78 7.87 6.98
N CYS A 16 -6.25 8.52 5.96
CA CYS A 16 -5.87 7.84 4.72
C CYS A 16 -4.78 6.81 4.98
N THR A 17 -3.72 7.21 5.69
CA THR A 17 -2.63 6.29 5.99
C THR A 17 -3.09 5.13 6.85
N HIS A 18 -3.94 5.42 7.84
CA HIS A 18 -4.47 4.39 8.73
C HIS A 18 -5.34 3.38 7.96
N THR A 19 -6.20 3.87 7.09
CA THR A 19 -7.06 3.02 6.28
C THR A 19 -6.23 2.09 5.40
N ILE A 20 -5.22 2.64 4.74
CA ILE A 20 -4.33 1.84 3.88
C ILE A 20 -3.63 0.76 4.71
N GLU A 21 -3.08 1.15 5.85
CA GLU A 21 -2.35 0.20 6.69
C GLU A 21 -3.26 -0.92 7.19
N MET A 22 -4.48 -0.60 7.57
CA MET A 22 -5.43 -1.60 8.03
C MET A 22 -5.87 -2.53 6.90
N GLU A 23 -6.32 -1.96 5.81
CA GLU A 23 -6.90 -2.75 4.72
C GLU A 23 -5.86 -3.62 4.03
N VAL A 24 -4.71 -3.04 3.69
CA VAL A 24 -3.66 -3.80 3.03
C VAL A 24 -3.03 -4.81 3.97
N GLY A 25 -2.91 -4.45 5.25
CA GLY A 25 -2.35 -5.33 6.26
C GLY A 25 -3.17 -6.60 6.49
N GLU A 26 -4.45 -6.59 6.11
CA GLU A 26 -5.31 -7.76 6.24
C GLU A 26 -5.15 -8.78 5.12
N LEU A 27 -4.48 -8.41 4.03
CA LEU A 27 -4.25 -9.34 2.93
C LEU A 27 -3.32 -10.48 3.37
N PRO A 28 -3.71 -11.74 3.07
CA PRO A 28 -2.83 -12.86 3.39
C PRO A 28 -1.48 -12.71 2.70
N GLY A 29 -0.41 -12.87 3.46
CA GLY A 29 0.95 -12.75 2.94
C GLY A 29 1.58 -11.40 3.15
N VAL A 30 0.81 -10.38 3.52
CA VAL A 30 1.37 -9.06 3.82
C VAL A 30 1.97 -9.07 5.22
N GLN A 31 3.24 -8.72 5.32
CA GLN A 31 3.98 -8.71 6.58
C GLN A 31 3.91 -7.34 7.27
N SER A 32 4.03 -6.27 6.50
CA SER A 32 3.98 -4.93 7.05
C SER A 32 3.53 -3.94 5.99
N VAL A 33 2.90 -2.85 6.43
CA VAL A 33 2.48 -1.76 5.57
C VAL A 33 2.85 -0.47 6.27
N LYS A 34 3.51 0.42 5.55
CA LYS A 34 3.87 1.72 6.08
C LYS A 34 3.48 2.80 5.08
N ALA A 35 2.49 3.60 5.45
CA ALA A 35 2.03 4.70 4.62
C ALA A 35 2.58 6.01 5.18
N ASP A 36 3.07 6.87 4.29
CA ASP A 36 3.68 8.14 4.66
C ASP A 36 2.83 9.29 4.11
N LEU A 37 2.34 10.12 5.02
CA LEU A 37 1.52 11.27 4.65
C LEU A 37 2.33 12.35 3.94
N ASN A 38 3.58 12.54 4.35
CA ASN A 38 4.40 13.61 3.79
C ASN A 38 4.83 13.34 2.35
N THR A 39 5.21 12.11 2.06
CA THR A 39 5.67 11.73 0.72
C THR A 39 4.56 11.13 -0.13
N LYS A 40 3.43 10.80 0.49
CA LYS A 40 2.29 10.13 -0.17
C LYS A 40 2.71 8.81 -0.80
N GLN A 41 3.54 8.07 -0.08
CA GLN A 41 4.06 6.79 -0.51
C GLN A 41 3.62 5.70 0.46
N VAL A 42 3.49 4.48 -0.06
CA VAL A 42 3.13 3.31 0.74
C VAL A 42 4.19 2.25 0.51
N GLN A 43 4.83 1.82 1.57
CA GLN A 43 5.82 0.75 1.53
C GLN A 43 5.21 -0.51 2.11
N ILE A 44 5.24 -1.59 1.35
CA ILE A 44 4.61 -2.85 1.73
C ILE A 44 5.62 -3.98 1.63
N ALA A 45 5.76 -4.74 2.71
CA ALA A 45 6.55 -5.96 2.73
C ALA A 45 5.58 -7.14 2.70
N PHE A 46 5.73 -8.02 1.75
CA PHE A 46 4.79 -9.12 1.55
C PHE A 46 5.47 -10.37 1.00
N ASP A 47 4.76 -11.48 1.10
CA ASP A 47 5.20 -12.76 0.57
C ASP A 47 3.95 -13.49 0.05
N ASP A 48 4.13 -14.68 -0.53
CA ASP A 48 2.99 -15.46 -0.98
C ASP A 48 2.00 -15.69 0.18
N PRO A 49 0.71 -15.69 -0.05
CA PRO A 49 0.01 -15.57 -1.34
C PRO A 49 -0.28 -14.13 -1.81
N ALA A 50 0.23 -13.12 -1.12
CA ALA A 50 0.03 -11.75 -1.56
C ALA A 50 0.83 -11.46 -2.83
N THR A 51 0.28 -10.65 -3.71
CA THR A 51 0.94 -10.24 -4.94
C THR A 51 0.75 -8.74 -5.12
N GLU A 52 1.62 -8.13 -5.93
CA GLU A 52 1.48 -6.71 -6.24
C GLU A 52 0.13 -6.41 -6.87
N GLU A 53 -0.34 -7.31 -7.71
CA GLU A 53 -1.61 -7.13 -8.40
C GLU A 53 -2.77 -7.06 -7.40
N LYS A 54 -2.78 -7.95 -6.42
CA LYS A 54 -3.79 -7.95 -5.37
C LYS A 54 -3.72 -6.68 -4.53
N ILE A 55 -2.52 -6.25 -4.20
CA ILE A 55 -2.31 -5.05 -3.41
C ILE A 55 -2.79 -3.81 -4.17
N LYS A 56 -2.44 -3.69 -5.43
CA LYS A 56 -2.88 -2.56 -6.26
C LYS A 56 -4.39 -2.55 -6.43
N SER A 57 -4.99 -3.71 -6.64
CA SER A 57 -6.44 -3.82 -6.77
C SER A 57 -7.15 -3.37 -5.50
N LEU A 58 -6.64 -3.77 -4.34
CA LEU A 58 -7.23 -3.37 -3.07
C LEU A 58 -7.09 -1.87 -2.86
N LEU A 59 -5.93 -1.30 -3.16
CA LEU A 59 -5.73 0.14 -3.00
C LEU A 59 -6.69 0.93 -3.88
N ALA A 60 -6.92 0.47 -5.11
CA ALA A 60 -7.89 1.12 -5.99
C ALA A 60 -9.31 0.99 -5.43
N GLU A 61 -9.63 -0.16 -4.85
CA GLU A 61 -10.95 -0.45 -4.29
C GLU A 61 -11.29 0.47 -3.12
N ILE A 62 -10.28 0.82 -2.31
CA ILE A 62 -10.48 1.70 -1.16
C ILE A 62 -10.25 3.17 -1.50
N ASN A 63 -10.23 3.50 -2.79
CA ASN A 63 -10.09 4.87 -3.32
C ASN A 63 -8.70 5.48 -3.15
N TYR A 64 -7.68 4.63 -3.08
CA TYR A 64 -6.28 5.09 -3.02
C TYR A 64 -5.48 4.43 -4.13
N PRO A 65 -5.81 4.69 -5.40
CA PRO A 65 -5.14 4.01 -6.51
C PRO A 65 -3.66 4.34 -6.58
N VAL A 66 -2.88 3.36 -6.99
CA VAL A 66 -1.45 3.54 -7.16
C VAL A 66 -1.20 4.34 -8.43
N ALA A 67 -0.49 5.45 -8.31
CA ALA A 67 -0.12 6.28 -9.45
C ALA A 67 1.19 5.83 -10.09
N GLY A 68 2.06 5.19 -9.31
CA GLY A 68 3.32 4.71 -9.83
C GLY A 68 4.05 3.83 -8.83
N VAL A 69 5.04 3.11 -9.30
CA VAL A 69 5.87 2.23 -8.48
C VAL A 69 7.23 2.88 -8.31
N ILE A 70 7.66 3.05 -7.06
CA ILE A 70 8.89 3.75 -6.72
C ILE A 70 10.01 2.79 -6.31
N THR A 71 9.69 1.52 -6.15
CA THR A 71 10.64 0.51 -5.67
C THR A 71 11.95 0.52 -6.45
N LEU A 72 13.04 0.53 -5.71
CA LEU A 72 14.38 0.50 -6.29
C LEU A 72 14.95 -0.92 -6.26
#